data_8d059ca2662caedf3bc1fda43dd5ca04
#
_entry.id   8d059ca2662caedf3bc1fda43dd5ca04
#
_cell.length_a   1.000
_cell.length_b   1.000
_cell.length_c   1.000
_cell.angle_alpha   90.00
_cell.angle_beta   90.00
_cell.angle_gamma   90.00
#
_symmetry.space_group_name_H-M   'P 1'
#
loop_
_entity.id
_entity.type
_entity.pdbx_description
1 polymer ?
#
loop_
_entity_poly.entity_id
_entity_poly.type
_entity_poly.pdbx_seq_one_letter_code
_entity_poly.pdbx_strand_id
1 'polypeptide(L)'
;MSLSGKRIVVGITGGIAAYKTIEFIRLLRKSNAEVRVALTPAAAEFVTPLTLQAISGNAVSQSLLDPQAELAMGHIELAKWADAIVIAPASADFIARLTVGMANDLLSTICLATSAPILLAPAMNQQMYRQAITQQNLTALSARGIHFVGPNSGFQACGDVGAGRMSEPAEIFESLQSLFAVQQDLADLSVTITAGPTREAIDPVRYISNHSSGKMGFAIAEAFAKRGANVTLIAGPVNLATPKNVHRIDVTTADEMWQASLESAVKNRIFIGLSLIHISEPT
;
A
#
# COMPACT_ATOMS: atom_id res chain seq x y z
N MET A 1 -11.90 0.73 0.65
CA MET A 1 -11.23 1.47 -0.46
C MET A 1 -11.21 0.64 -1.74
N SER A 2 -11.15 1.27 -2.91
CA SER A 2 -11.10 0.56 -4.19
C SER A 2 -9.69 0.07 -4.47
N LEU A 3 -9.54 -1.18 -4.92
CA LEU A 3 -8.27 -1.71 -5.45
C LEU A 3 -8.10 -1.37 -6.96
N SER A 4 -8.92 -0.49 -7.49
CA SER A 4 -8.88 -0.10 -8.90
C SER A 4 -7.50 0.45 -9.29
N GLY A 5 -6.91 -0.10 -10.34
CA GLY A 5 -5.58 0.23 -10.84
C GLY A 5 -4.42 -0.26 -9.97
N LYS A 6 -4.68 -1.02 -8.89
CA LYS A 6 -3.63 -1.65 -8.09
C LYS A 6 -3.09 -2.90 -8.77
N ARG A 7 -1.79 -3.08 -8.72
CA ARG A 7 -1.04 -4.17 -9.34
C ARG A 7 -0.72 -5.22 -8.28
N ILE A 8 -1.39 -6.37 -8.37
CA ILE A 8 -1.32 -7.43 -7.37
C ILE A 8 -0.66 -8.68 -7.96
N VAL A 9 0.40 -9.14 -7.34
CA VAL A 9 0.95 -10.47 -7.61
C VAL A 9 0.28 -11.45 -6.64
N VAL A 10 -0.36 -12.47 -7.18
CA VAL A 10 -0.96 -13.57 -6.41
C VAL A 10 -0.06 -14.78 -6.54
N GLY A 11 0.58 -15.14 -5.43
CA GLY A 11 1.39 -16.35 -5.30
C GLY A 11 0.53 -17.51 -4.80
N ILE A 12 0.68 -18.69 -5.41
CA ILE A 12 -0.05 -19.87 -5.02
C ILE A 12 0.93 -20.97 -4.67
N THR A 13 0.84 -21.51 -3.46
CA THR A 13 1.67 -22.63 -3.01
C THR A 13 0.89 -23.95 -2.99
N GLY A 14 1.60 -25.07 -2.91
CA GLY A 14 1.00 -26.41 -2.95
C GLY A 14 0.09 -26.67 -1.75
N GLY A 15 -1.19 -26.89 -2.02
CA GLY A 15 -2.19 -27.25 -1.02
C GLY A 15 -3.60 -27.23 -1.59
N ILE A 16 -4.49 -28.08 -1.02
CA ILE A 16 -5.87 -28.21 -1.50
C ILE A 16 -6.62 -26.86 -1.51
N ALA A 17 -6.29 -25.95 -0.59
CA ALA A 17 -6.93 -24.62 -0.51
C ALA A 17 -6.67 -23.72 -1.74
N ALA A 18 -5.78 -24.11 -2.66
CA ALA A 18 -5.50 -23.37 -3.89
C ALA A 18 -6.76 -23.15 -4.74
N TYR A 19 -7.77 -24.02 -4.68
CA TYR A 19 -9.03 -23.83 -5.41
C TYR A 19 -9.77 -22.52 -5.00
N LYS A 20 -9.64 -22.09 -3.75
CA LYS A 20 -10.26 -20.84 -3.26
C LYS A 20 -9.61 -19.59 -3.86
N THR A 21 -8.34 -19.68 -4.23
CA THR A 21 -7.60 -18.54 -4.82
C THR A 21 -8.18 -18.13 -6.17
N ILE A 22 -8.85 -19.05 -6.86
CA ILE A 22 -9.59 -18.76 -8.09
C ILE A 22 -10.66 -17.68 -7.85
N GLU A 23 -11.45 -17.82 -6.79
CA GLU A 23 -12.47 -16.83 -6.44
C GLU A 23 -11.84 -15.52 -5.93
N PHE A 24 -10.74 -15.60 -5.19
CA PHE A 24 -9.98 -14.41 -4.78
C PHE A 24 -9.50 -13.61 -5.99
N ILE A 25 -8.94 -14.26 -7.01
CA ILE A 25 -8.52 -13.59 -8.26
C ILE A 25 -9.75 -12.94 -8.96
N ARG A 26 -10.90 -13.60 -8.96
CA ARG A 26 -12.14 -13.01 -9.51
C ARG A 26 -12.57 -11.75 -8.75
N LEU A 27 -12.47 -11.72 -7.42
CA LEU A 27 -12.76 -10.53 -6.61
C LEU A 27 -11.81 -9.37 -6.96
N LEU A 28 -10.51 -9.65 -7.10
CA LEU A 28 -9.53 -8.66 -7.53
C LEU A 28 -9.88 -8.07 -8.90
N ARG A 29 -10.18 -8.91 -9.87
CA ARG A 29 -10.57 -8.48 -11.23
C ARG A 29 -11.86 -7.65 -11.24
N LYS A 30 -12.87 -8.05 -10.46
CA LYS A 30 -14.11 -7.27 -10.30
C LYS A 30 -13.86 -5.88 -9.69
N SER A 31 -12.83 -5.73 -8.88
CA SER A 31 -12.43 -4.43 -8.31
C SER A 31 -11.55 -3.59 -9.25
N ASN A 32 -11.36 -4.01 -10.51
CA ASN A 32 -10.46 -3.42 -11.49
C ASN A 32 -8.99 -3.37 -11.06
N ALA A 33 -8.54 -4.35 -10.26
CA ALA A 33 -7.12 -4.57 -10.00
C ALA A 33 -6.46 -5.30 -11.18
N GLU A 34 -5.18 -4.99 -11.42
CA GLU A 34 -4.34 -5.75 -12.33
C GLU A 34 -3.73 -6.93 -11.58
N VAL A 35 -3.88 -8.15 -12.11
CA VAL A 35 -3.47 -9.37 -11.41
C VAL A 35 -2.46 -10.13 -12.25
N ARG A 36 -1.33 -10.47 -11.66
CA ARG A 36 -0.36 -11.45 -12.15
C ARG A 36 -0.31 -12.63 -11.19
N VAL A 37 -0.15 -13.84 -11.73
CA VAL A 37 -0.14 -15.07 -10.92
C VAL A 37 1.21 -15.75 -11.04
N ALA A 38 1.78 -16.14 -9.89
CA ALA A 38 2.99 -16.93 -9.79
C ALA A 38 2.70 -18.23 -9.02
N LEU A 39 3.08 -19.36 -9.58
CA LEU A 39 2.88 -20.68 -8.99
C LEU A 39 4.18 -21.28 -8.49
N THR A 40 4.13 -21.93 -7.32
CA THR A 40 5.16 -22.94 -7.01
C THR A 40 4.93 -24.22 -7.82
N PRO A 41 5.96 -25.05 -8.07
CA PRO A 41 5.76 -26.33 -8.76
C PRO A 41 4.66 -27.19 -8.13
N ALA A 42 4.63 -27.27 -6.80
CA ALA A 42 3.61 -28.04 -6.08
C ALA A 42 2.18 -27.46 -6.22
N ALA A 43 2.03 -26.17 -6.50
CA ALA A 43 0.70 -25.57 -6.69
C ALA A 43 0.06 -26.02 -8.01
N ALA A 44 0.85 -26.28 -9.04
CA ALA A 44 0.38 -26.73 -10.34
C ALA A 44 -0.32 -28.10 -10.30
N GLU A 45 -0.05 -28.91 -9.28
CA GLU A 45 -0.72 -30.19 -9.03
C GLU A 45 -2.17 -30.01 -8.50
N PHE A 46 -2.50 -28.85 -7.91
CA PHE A 46 -3.82 -28.57 -7.34
C PHE A 46 -4.69 -27.69 -8.24
N VAL A 47 -4.09 -26.78 -8.98
CA VAL A 47 -4.77 -25.85 -9.89
C VAL A 47 -3.97 -25.68 -11.17
N THR A 48 -4.65 -25.78 -12.31
CA THR A 48 -3.92 -25.70 -13.59
C THR A 48 -3.55 -24.25 -13.94
N PRO A 49 -2.38 -24.02 -14.55
CA PRO A 49 -1.98 -22.71 -15.07
C PRO A 49 -3.02 -22.14 -16.05
N LEU A 50 -3.62 -22.99 -16.88
CA LEU A 50 -4.64 -22.60 -17.85
C LEU A 50 -5.87 -21.98 -17.18
N THR A 51 -6.36 -22.57 -16.08
CA THR A 51 -7.49 -22.01 -15.31
C THR A 51 -7.15 -20.63 -14.77
N LEU A 52 -5.95 -20.47 -14.20
CA LEU A 52 -5.51 -19.21 -13.62
C LEU A 52 -5.27 -18.13 -14.68
N GLN A 53 -4.73 -18.51 -15.84
CA GLN A 53 -4.57 -17.62 -16.99
C GLN A 53 -5.93 -17.11 -17.48
N ALA A 54 -6.92 -17.99 -17.64
CA ALA A 54 -8.25 -17.62 -18.09
C ALA A 54 -8.94 -16.63 -17.13
N ILE A 55 -8.73 -16.78 -15.82
CA ILE A 55 -9.38 -15.95 -14.80
C ILE A 55 -8.63 -14.65 -14.56
N SER A 56 -7.31 -14.68 -14.51
CA SER A 56 -6.47 -13.47 -14.33
C SER A 56 -6.43 -12.61 -15.59
N GLY A 57 -6.61 -13.21 -16.77
CA GLY A 57 -6.43 -12.56 -18.07
C GLY A 57 -4.97 -12.34 -18.46
N ASN A 58 -4.04 -12.97 -17.75
CA ASN A 58 -2.59 -12.82 -17.95
C ASN A 58 -1.89 -14.19 -17.90
N ALA A 59 -0.74 -14.30 -18.56
CA ALA A 59 0.10 -15.49 -18.47
C ALA A 59 0.52 -15.75 -17.01
N VAL A 60 0.60 -17.02 -16.65
CA VAL A 60 0.97 -17.49 -15.31
C VAL A 60 2.46 -17.80 -15.28
N SER A 61 3.17 -17.19 -14.34
CA SER A 61 4.60 -17.40 -14.14
C SER A 61 4.85 -18.64 -13.27
N GLN A 62 5.67 -19.59 -13.73
CA GLN A 62 5.88 -20.88 -13.05
C GLN A 62 7.36 -21.19 -12.80
N SER A 63 8.25 -20.73 -13.66
CA SER A 63 9.67 -21.06 -13.61
C SER A 63 10.53 -19.82 -13.42
N LEU A 64 11.55 -19.93 -12.58
CA LEU A 64 12.56 -18.90 -12.39
C LEU A 64 13.47 -18.74 -13.63
N LEU A 65 13.67 -19.83 -14.38
CA LEU A 65 14.58 -19.92 -15.51
C LEU A 65 13.81 -20.13 -16.83
N ASP A 66 12.66 -19.52 -17.01
CA ASP A 66 11.90 -19.57 -18.25
C ASP A 66 12.42 -18.49 -19.23
N PRO A 67 13.09 -18.87 -20.34
CA PRO A 67 13.62 -17.90 -21.31
C PRO A 67 12.53 -17.03 -21.96
N GLN A 68 11.30 -17.52 -22.07
CA GLN A 68 10.19 -16.74 -22.63
C GLN A 68 9.60 -15.77 -21.60
N ALA A 69 9.59 -16.15 -20.33
CA ALA A 69 9.19 -15.26 -19.24
C ALA A 69 10.21 -14.15 -18.99
N GLU A 70 11.50 -14.41 -19.17
CA GLU A 70 12.58 -13.40 -19.08
C GLU A 70 12.39 -12.28 -20.12
N LEU A 71 11.90 -12.60 -21.31
CA LEU A 71 11.58 -11.64 -22.37
C LEU A 71 10.29 -10.85 -22.12
N ALA A 72 9.37 -11.38 -21.28
CA ALA A 72 8.07 -10.78 -21.04
C ALA A 72 8.04 -9.96 -19.73
N MET A 73 8.38 -10.58 -18.61
CA MET A 73 8.48 -9.98 -17.29
C MET A 73 9.16 -10.95 -16.33
N GLY A 74 10.47 -10.81 -16.14
CA GLY A 74 11.26 -11.64 -15.23
C GLY A 74 10.88 -11.43 -13.76
N HIS A 75 11.41 -12.26 -12.86
CA HIS A 75 11.12 -12.22 -11.42
C HIS A 75 11.38 -10.85 -10.78
N ILE A 76 12.43 -10.14 -11.19
CA ILE A 76 12.76 -8.79 -10.70
C ILE A 76 11.72 -7.76 -11.16
N GLU A 77 11.24 -7.88 -12.41
CA GLU A 77 10.21 -6.98 -12.92
C GLU A 77 8.86 -7.20 -12.23
N LEU A 78 8.47 -8.46 -11.99
CA LEU A 78 7.27 -8.80 -11.20
C LEU A 78 7.38 -8.24 -9.78
N ALA A 79 8.54 -8.38 -9.14
CA ALA A 79 8.78 -7.85 -7.79
C ALA A 79 8.67 -6.33 -7.72
N LYS A 80 9.16 -5.61 -8.74
CA LYS A 80 9.07 -4.15 -8.86
C LYS A 80 7.71 -3.66 -9.32
N TRP A 81 7.02 -4.43 -10.15
CA TRP A 81 5.70 -4.09 -10.69
C TRP A 81 4.62 -4.13 -9.63
N ALA A 82 4.73 -5.02 -8.65
CA ALA A 82 3.70 -5.25 -7.64
C ALA A 82 3.52 -4.05 -6.69
N ASP A 83 2.28 -3.63 -6.48
CA ASP A 83 1.90 -2.73 -5.37
C ASP A 83 1.63 -3.54 -4.09
N ALA A 84 1.31 -4.84 -4.20
CA ALA A 84 1.28 -5.82 -3.12
C ALA A 84 1.45 -7.25 -3.65
N ILE A 85 1.95 -8.14 -2.80
CA ILE A 85 2.02 -9.58 -3.06
C ILE A 85 1.09 -10.30 -2.07
N VAL A 86 0.24 -11.20 -2.58
CA VAL A 86 -0.65 -12.02 -1.75
C VAL A 86 -0.31 -13.48 -2.00
N ILE A 87 0.05 -14.22 -0.95
CA ILE A 87 0.30 -15.65 -1.03
C ILE A 87 -0.90 -16.41 -0.45
N ALA A 88 -1.68 -17.00 -1.32
CA ALA A 88 -2.90 -17.72 -0.97
C ALA A 88 -3.06 -18.99 -1.84
N PRO A 89 -2.99 -20.19 -1.24
CA PRO A 89 -2.59 -20.47 0.13
C PRO A 89 -1.10 -20.25 0.38
N ALA A 90 -0.71 -19.98 1.65
CA ALA A 90 0.66 -20.04 2.11
C ALA A 90 0.88 -21.32 2.92
N SER A 91 1.58 -22.29 2.34
CA SER A 91 1.87 -23.58 3.00
C SER A 91 2.93 -23.42 4.10
N ALA A 92 2.98 -24.36 5.03
CA ALA A 92 4.00 -24.39 6.09
C ALA A 92 5.43 -24.40 5.51
N ASP A 93 5.65 -25.16 4.43
CA ASP A 93 6.93 -25.20 3.70
C ASP A 93 7.31 -23.82 3.17
N PHE A 94 6.39 -23.14 2.48
CA PHE A 94 6.65 -21.82 1.91
C PHE A 94 6.93 -20.78 3.02
N ILE A 95 6.17 -20.81 4.12
CA ILE A 95 6.38 -19.93 5.28
C ILE A 95 7.77 -20.17 5.88
N ALA A 96 8.19 -21.42 6.04
CA ALA A 96 9.52 -21.75 6.55
C ALA A 96 10.63 -21.23 5.63
N ARG A 97 10.54 -21.46 4.32
CA ARG A 97 11.51 -20.97 3.33
C ARG A 97 11.60 -19.45 3.33
N LEU A 98 10.48 -18.75 3.38
CA LEU A 98 10.44 -17.30 3.44
C LEU A 98 11.09 -16.76 4.72
N THR A 99 10.92 -17.48 5.85
CA THR A 99 11.50 -17.10 7.14
C THR A 99 13.04 -17.09 7.09
N VAL A 100 13.64 -18.07 6.43
CA VAL A 100 15.11 -18.17 6.32
C VAL A 100 15.68 -17.48 5.07
N GLY A 101 14.82 -16.85 4.26
CA GLY A 101 15.25 -16.09 3.06
C GLY A 101 15.68 -16.99 1.88
N MET A 102 15.12 -18.20 1.76
CA MET A 102 15.36 -19.05 0.60
C MET A 102 14.68 -18.47 -0.65
N ALA A 103 15.41 -18.47 -1.78
CA ALA A 103 14.97 -18.01 -3.09
C ALA A 103 15.25 -19.10 -4.15
N ASN A 104 14.75 -20.31 -3.90
CA ASN A 104 15.02 -21.49 -4.74
C ASN A 104 13.90 -21.78 -5.75
N ASP A 105 12.83 -20.97 -5.75
CA ASP A 105 11.80 -20.96 -6.77
C ASP A 105 11.40 -19.52 -7.14
N LEU A 106 10.62 -19.37 -8.22
CA LEU A 106 10.18 -18.07 -8.71
C LEU A 106 9.47 -17.25 -7.64
N LEU A 107 8.52 -17.86 -6.93
CA LEU A 107 7.67 -17.12 -5.97
C LEU A 107 8.48 -16.64 -4.75
N SER A 108 9.34 -17.50 -4.19
CA SER A 108 10.23 -17.12 -3.09
C SER A 108 11.23 -16.03 -3.50
N THR A 109 11.72 -16.09 -4.74
CA THR A 109 12.61 -15.06 -5.30
C THR A 109 11.89 -13.71 -5.46
N ILE A 110 10.66 -13.70 -5.98
CA ILE A 110 9.84 -12.49 -6.06
C ILE A 110 9.63 -11.88 -4.66
N CYS A 111 9.29 -12.70 -3.66
CA CYS A 111 9.08 -12.23 -2.30
C CYS A 111 10.35 -11.63 -1.66
N LEU A 112 11.53 -12.15 -2.00
CA LEU A 112 12.79 -11.63 -1.48
C LEU A 112 13.23 -10.34 -2.21
N ALA A 113 12.84 -10.17 -3.46
CA ALA A 113 13.24 -9.03 -4.31
C ALA A 113 12.28 -7.83 -4.24
N THR A 114 11.10 -7.98 -3.62
CA THR A 114 10.10 -6.91 -3.58
C THR A 114 10.28 -5.95 -2.41
N SER A 115 9.88 -4.69 -2.63
CA SER A 115 9.64 -3.70 -1.57
C SER A 115 8.15 -3.52 -1.26
N ALA A 116 7.27 -4.20 -2.01
CA ALA A 116 5.83 -4.14 -1.79
C ALA A 116 5.42 -4.94 -0.54
N PRO A 117 4.33 -4.56 0.16
CA PRO A 117 3.81 -5.33 1.27
C PRO A 117 3.41 -6.74 0.83
N ILE A 118 3.70 -7.72 1.69
CA ILE A 118 3.35 -9.12 1.48
C ILE A 118 2.25 -9.52 2.46
N LEU A 119 1.16 -10.12 1.95
CA LEU A 119 0.06 -10.68 2.72
C LEU A 119 0.07 -12.20 2.54
N LEU A 120 0.16 -12.94 3.65
CA LEU A 120 0.10 -14.40 3.67
C LEU A 120 -1.26 -14.88 4.17
N ALA A 121 -1.88 -15.84 3.48
CA ALA A 121 -3.04 -16.58 3.93
C ALA A 121 -2.61 -18.04 4.27
N PRO A 122 -2.21 -18.31 5.52
CA PRO A 122 -1.72 -19.63 5.91
C PRO A 122 -2.76 -20.73 5.72
N ALA A 123 -2.31 -21.89 5.19
CA ALA A 123 -3.15 -23.06 4.98
C ALA A 123 -2.34 -24.34 5.21
N MET A 124 -2.70 -25.09 6.23
CA MET A 124 -2.03 -26.34 6.60
C MET A 124 -2.91 -27.17 7.56
N ASN A 125 -2.52 -28.41 7.80
CA ASN A 125 -3.15 -29.21 8.84
C ASN A 125 -2.99 -28.55 10.21
N GLN A 126 -3.96 -28.74 11.11
CA GLN A 126 -3.97 -28.14 12.46
C GLN A 126 -2.73 -28.49 13.28
N GLN A 127 -2.21 -29.71 13.17
CA GLN A 127 -1.00 -30.13 13.91
C GLN A 127 0.24 -29.42 13.37
N MET A 128 0.34 -29.26 12.03
CA MET A 128 1.40 -28.46 11.41
C MET A 128 1.34 -27.02 11.90
N TYR A 129 0.14 -26.44 11.99
CA TYR A 129 -0.03 -25.08 12.47
C TYR A 129 0.39 -24.90 13.93
N ARG A 130 0.06 -25.88 14.80
CA ARG A 130 0.41 -25.86 16.23
C ARG A 130 1.89 -26.12 16.53
N GLN A 131 2.65 -26.64 15.59
CA GLN A 131 4.08 -26.89 15.79
C GLN A 131 4.82 -25.62 16.20
N ALA A 132 5.66 -25.72 17.23
CA ALA A 132 6.41 -24.60 17.75
C ALA A 132 7.23 -23.88 16.68
N ILE A 133 7.85 -24.64 15.77
CA ILE A 133 8.62 -24.07 14.66
C ILE A 133 7.73 -23.26 13.69
N THR A 134 6.52 -23.73 13.41
CA THR A 134 5.57 -22.98 12.57
C THR A 134 5.19 -21.66 13.24
N GLN A 135 4.89 -21.67 14.53
CA GLN A 135 4.54 -20.45 15.28
C GLN A 135 5.74 -19.48 15.37
N GLN A 136 6.95 -19.99 15.54
CA GLN A 136 8.17 -19.18 15.48
C GLN A 136 8.36 -18.52 14.13
N ASN A 137 8.15 -19.26 13.04
CA ASN A 137 8.24 -18.72 11.67
C ASN A 137 7.23 -17.60 11.43
N LEU A 138 5.97 -17.79 11.85
CA LEU A 138 4.92 -16.77 11.72
C LEU A 138 5.29 -15.51 12.50
N THR A 139 5.76 -15.67 13.74
CA THR A 139 6.21 -14.55 14.59
C THR A 139 7.39 -13.80 13.98
N ALA A 140 8.39 -14.53 13.47
CA ALA A 140 9.57 -13.94 12.84
C ALA A 140 9.20 -13.14 11.56
N LEU A 141 8.29 -13.66 10.74
CA LEU A 141 7.83 -12.97 9.53
C LEU A 141 6.97 -11.75 9.88
N SER A 142 6.11 -11.84 10.89
CA SER A 142 5.33 -10.70 11.39
C SER A 142 6.24 -9.57 11.89
N ALA A 143 7.29 -9.90 12.63
CA ALA A 143 8.29 -8.93 13.09
C ALA A 143 9.06 -8.25 11.95
N ARG A 144 9.11 -8.86 10.75
CA ARG A 144 9.69 -8.28 9.53
C ARG A 144 8.68 -7.47 8.70
N GLY A 145 7.45 -7.25 9.20
CA GLY A 145 6.43 -6.49 8.52
C GLY A 145 5.61 -7.27 7.48
N ILE A 146 5.69 -8.60 7.47
CA ILE A 146 4.79 -9.43 6.66
C ILE A 146 3.44 -9.53 7.35
N HIS A 147 2.38 -9.31 6.59
CA HIS A 147 1.00 -9.35 7.05
C HIS A 147 0.39 -10.73 6.94
N PHE A 148 -0.54 -11.04 7.81
CA PHE A 148 -1.24 -12.32 7.83
C PHE A 148 -2.75 -12.12 7.86
N VAL A 149 -3.46 -13.05 7.20
CA VAL A 149 -4.92 -13.19 7.28
C VAL A 149 -5.24 -14.63 7.61
N GLY A 150 -5.88 -14.87 8.76
CA GLY A 150 -6.10 -16.21 9.30
C GLY A 150 -4.85 -16.86 9.91
N PRO A 151 -4.77 -18.21 9.95
CA PRO A 151 -5.77 -19.14 9.41
C PRO A 151 -7.05 -19.20 10.25
N ASN A 152 -8.16 -19.57 9.61
CA ASN A 152 -9.42 -19.80 10.29
C ASN A 152 -9.44 -21.19 10.93
N SER A 153 -10.33 -21.35 11.92
CA SER A 153 -10.64 -22.66 12.52
C SER A 153 -11.84 -23.31 11.81
N GLY A 154 -11.84 -24.62 11.70
CA GLY A 154 -12.94 -25.35 11.12
C GLY A 154 -12.56 -26.75 10.66
N PHE A 155 -13.49 -27.40 9.98
CA PHE A 155 -13.30 -28.73 9.41
C PHE A 155 -12.30 -28.70 8.26
N GLN A 156 -11.31 -29.55 8.28
CA GLN A 156 -10.24 -29.66 7.28
C GLN A 156 -10.48 -30.88 6.36
N ALA A 157 -9.88 -30.85 5.19
CA ALA A 157 -10.04 -31.89 4.18
C ALA A 157 -9.58 -33.29 4.67
N CYS A 158 -8.69 -33.34 5.66
CA CYS A 158 -8.24 -34.57 6.28
C CYS A 158 -9.20 -35.13 7.36
N GLY A 159 -10.32 -34.48 7.65
CA GLY A 159 -11.27 -34.86 8.70
C GLY A 159 -11.02 -34.19 10.04
N ASP A 160 -9.93 -33.52 10.24
CA ASP A 160 -9.60 -32.82 11.48
C ASP A 160 -10.41 -31.51 11.65
N VAL A 161 -10.58 -31.10 12.91
CA VAL A 161 -11.19 -29.79 13.24
C VAL A 161 -10.22 -28.98 14.06
N GLY A 162 -9.90 -27.78 13.57
CA GLY A 162 -8.96 -26.90 14.27
C GLY A 162 -8.48 -25.72 13.39
N ALA A 163 -7.53 -24.96 13.93
CA ALA A 163 -6.89 -23.87 13.23
C ALA A 163 -5.94 -24.39 12.12
N GLY A 164 -5.88 -23.72 10.98
CA GLY A 164 -5.04 -24.10 9.84
C GLY A 164 -5.75 -23.99 8.50
N ARG A 165 -7.05 -23.72 8.50
CA ARG A 165 -7.86 -23.54 7.31
C ARG A 165 -7.61 -22.15 6.71
N MET A 166 -7.31 -22.06 5.42
CA MET A 166 -7.16 -20.77 4.73
C MET A 166 -8.41 -19.92 4.90
N SER A 167 -8.24 -18.66 5.20
CA SER A 167 -9.31 -17.66 5.22
C SER A 167 -10.10 -17.66 3.92
N GLU A 168 -11.35 -17.23 4.00
CA GLU A 168 -12.20 -17.15 2.81
C GLU A 168 -11.73 -16.03 1.85
N PRO A 169 -11.96 -16.18 0.55
CA PRO A 169 -11.53 -15.19 -0.45
C PRO A 169 -11.93 -13.75 -0.13
N ALA A 170 -13.12 -13.54 0.44
CA ALA A 170 -13.60 -12.22 0.85
C ALA A 170 -12.75 -11.62 1.99
N GLU A 171 -12.38 -12.43 3.00
CA GLU A 171 -11.55 -12.00 4.14
C GLU A 171 -10.14 -11.61 3.67
N ILE A 172 -9.56 -12.37 2.72
CA ILE A 172 -8.27 -12.06 2.13
C ILE A 172 -8.34 -10.74 1.35
N PHE A 173 -9.44 -10.55 0.62
CA PHE A 173 -9.68 -9.33 -0.14
C PHE A 173 -9.82 -8.10 0.76
N GLU A 174 -10.58 -8.18 1.84
CA GLU A 174 -10.73 -7.12 2.84
C GLU A 174 -9.40 -6.78 3.54
N SER A 175 -8.63 -7.81 3.92
CA SER A 175 -7.30 -7.64 4.49
C SER A 175 -6.35 -6.94 3.52
N LEU A 176 -6.38 -7.31 2.24
CA LEU A 176 -5.60 -6.62 1.21
C LEU A 176 -6.02 -5.17 1.03
N GLN A 177 -7.33 -4.87 1.03
CA GLN A 177 -7.80 -3.49 0.98
C GLN A 177 -7.31 -2.66 2.16
N SER A 178 -7.22 -3.26 3.34
CA SER A 178 -6.73 -2.61 4.56
C SER A 178 -5.25 -2.22 4.46
N LEU A 179 -4.43 -2.97 3.72
CA LEU A 179 -3.03 -2.62 3.47
C LEU A 179 -2.87 -1.32 2.65
N PHE A 180 -3.86 -1.02 1.81
CA PHE A 180 -3.89 0.22 1.03
C PHE A 180 -4.70 1.33 1.70
N ALA A 181 -5.30 1.05 2.87
CA ALA A 181 -5.98 2.08 3.63
C ALA A 181 -4.94 3.10 4.12
N VAL A 182 -5.15 4.37 3.74
CA VAL A 182 -4.37 5.45 4.32
C VAL A 182 -4.71 5.49 5.81
N GLN A 183 -3.71 5.33 6.66
CA GLN A 183 -3.91 5.44 8.10
C GLN A 183 -4.44 6.84 8.40
N GLN A 184 -5.56 6.92 9.12
CA GLN A 184 -6.13 8.17 9.60
C GLN A 184 -5.54 8.53 10.98
N ASP A 185 -4.22 8.36 11.09
CA ASP A 185 -3.47 8.53 12.35
C ASP A 185 -3.32 9.99 12.78
N LEU A 186 -3.73 10.93 11.94
CA LEU A 186 -3.75 12.37 12.22
C LEU A 186 -5.18 12.94 12.32
N ALA A 187 -6.21 12.11 12.52
CA ALA A 187 -7.61 12.54 12.52
C ALA A 187 -7.92 13.62 13.59
N ASP A 188 -7.24 13.56 14.73
CA ASP A 188 -7.41 14.52 15.83
C ASP A 188 -6.45 15.72 15.75
N LEU A 189 -5.71 15.84 14.65
CA LEU A 189 -4.70 16.88 14.46
C LEU A 189 -5.25 18.00 13.58
N SER A 190 -5.11 19.24 14.06
CA SER A 190 -5.38 20.44 13.27
C SER A 190 -4.06 21.14 12.92
N VAL A 191 -3.87 21.43 11.62
CA VAL A 191 -2.62 21.98 11.08
C VAL A 191 -2.91 23.20 10.22
N THR A 192 -2.16 24.28 10.45
CA THR A 192 -2.12 25.45 9.57
C THR A 192 -0.83 25.42 8.76
N ILE A 193 -0.94 25.67 7.47
CA ILE A 193 0.20 25.68 6.53
C ILE A 193 0.15 26.95 5.69
N THR A 194 1.25 27.72 5.64
CA THR A 194 1.36 28.84 4.69
C THR A 194 2.07 28.37 3.44
N ALA A 195 1.63 28.81 2.25
CA ALA A 195 2.19 28.40 0.99
C ALA A 195 2.12 29.50 -0.08
N GLY A 196 3.04 29.45 -1.03
CA GLY A 196 3.07 30.41 -2.13
C GLY A 196 3.73 31.74 -1.76
N PRO A 197 3.86 32.66 -2.74
CA PRO A 197 4.42 33.98 -2.52
C PRO A 197 3.35 34.93 -1.94
N THR A 198 3.79 36.05 -1.37
CA THR A 198 2.91 37.21 -1.19
C THR A 198 3.27 38.29 -2.24
N ARG A 199 2.42 39.27 -2.41
CA ARG A 199 2.61 40.40 -3.31
C ARG A 199 2.44 41.68 -2.53
N GLU A 200 3.52 42.48 -2.46
CA GLU A 200 3.50 43.78 -1.79
C GLU A 200 3.41 44.87 -2.84
N ALA A 201 2.30 45.60 -2.84
CA ALA A 201 2.08 46.67 -3.82
C ALA A 201 3.09 47.80 -3.63
N ILE A 202 3.75 48.22 -4.73
CA ILE A 202 4.55 49.47 -4.81
C ILE A 202 3.62 50.62 -5.25
N ASP A 203 2.79 50.34 -6.22
CA ASP A 203 1.77 51.24 -6.79
C ASP A 203 0.60 50.39 -7.34
N PRO A 204 -0.46 50.98 -7.89
CA PRO A 204 -1.60 50.21 -8.41
C PRO A 204 -1.26 49.21 -9.53
N VAL A 205 -0.07 49.25 -10.11
CA VAL A 205 0.33 48.41 -11.24
C VAL A 205 1.47 47.46 -10.88
N ARG A 206 2.37 47.84 -10.00
CA ARG A 206 3.61 47.09 -9.69
C ARG A 206 3.60 46.58 -8.27
N TYR A 207 4.16 45.38 -8.08
CA TYR A 207 4.32 44.74 -6.77
C TYR A 207 5.68 44.05 -6.68
N ILE A 208 6.16 43.85 -5.45
CA ILE A 208 7.29 42.98 -5.11
C ILE A 208 6.73 41.61 -4.73
N SER A 209 7.38 40.55 -5.22
CA SER A 209 7.02 39.17 -4.89
C SER A 209 8.24 38.26 -4.98
N ASN A 210 8.15 37.03 -4.55
CA ASN A 210 9.19 36.02 -4.71
C ASN A 210 8.76 34.93 -5.71
N HIS A 211 9.72 34.07 -6.12
CA HIS A 211 9.49 32.99 -7.10
C HIS A 211 8.86 31.72 -6.53
N SER A 212 8.30 31.76 -5.32
CA SER A 212 7.70 30.58 -4.70
C SER A 212 6.51 30.08 -5.52
N SER A 213 6.56 28.83 -5.92
CA SER A 213 5.46 28.19 -6.65
C SER A 213 4.34 27.64 -5.75
N GLY A 214 4.54 27.60 -4.43
CA GLY A 214 3.61 27.01 -3.46
C GLY A 214 3.55 25.48 -3.45
N LYS A 215 4.18 24.79 -4.41
CA LYS A 215 4.07 23.34 -4.59
C LYS A 215 4.36 22.54 -3.33
N MET A 216 5.37 22.91 -2.55
CA MET A 216 5.75 22.18 -1.34
C MET A 216 4.67 22.30 -0.27
N GLY A 217 4.13 23.50 -0.01
CA GLY A 217 3.07 23.69 0.97
C GLY A 217 1.78 22.94 0.59
N PHE A 218 1.41 22.96 -0.68
CA PHE A 218 0.27 22.21 -1.19
C PHE A 218 0.47 20.69 -1.07
N ALA A 219 1.66 20.17 -1.36
CA ALA A 219 1.98 18.75 -1.20
C ALA A 219 1.94 18.31 0.27
N ILE A 220 2.45 19.13 1.18
CA ILE A 220 2.39 18.86 2.63
C ILE A 220 0.93 18.90 3.11
N ALA A 221 0.15 19.89 2.69
CA ALA A 221 -1.27 19.99 3.02
C ALA A 221 -2.04 18.74 2.55
N GLU A 222 -1.78 18.27 1.33
CA GLU A 222 -2.37 17.05 0.80
C GLU A 222 -1.97 15.82 1.62
N ALA A 223 -0.70 15.71 2.03
CA ALA A 223 -0.20 14.58 2.82
C ALA A 223 -0.87 14.52 4.21
N PHE A 224 -1.00 15.66 4.89
CA PHE A 224 -1.71 15.74 6.17
C PHE A 224 -3.20 15.42 6.02
N ALA A 225 -3.88 16.00 5.02
CA ALA A 225 -5.29 15.75 4.77
C ALA A 225 -5.57 14.29 4.38
N LYS A 226 -4.70 13.65 3.61
CA LYS A 226 -4.79 12.20 3.33
C LYS A 226 -4.75 11.36 4.60
N ARG A 227 -3.95 11.74 5.60
CA ARG A 227 -3.84 11.06 6.90
C ARG A 227 -4.94 11.47 7.90
N GLY A 228 -5.92 12.24 7.46
CA GLY A 228 -7.11 12.60 8.24
C GLY A 228 -7.00 13.90 9.04
N ALA A 229 -5.88 14.61 8.98
CA ALA A 229 -5.75 15.89 9.68
C ALA A 229 -6.75 16.95 9.15
N ASN A 230 -7.20 17.80 10.03
CA ASN A 230 -7.93 19.00 9.67
C ASN A 230 -6.93 20.09 9.24
N VAL A 231 -6.85 20.36 7.93
CA VAL A 231 -5.82 21.22 7.36
C VAL A 231 -6.39 22.54 6.91
N THR A 232 -5.83 23.65 7.43
CA THR A 232 -6.01 25.00 6.91
C THR A 232 -4.78 25.40 6.12
N LEU A 233 -4.96 25.68 4.82
CA LEU A 233 -3.90 26.11 3.91
C LEU A 233 -4.10 27.59 3.58
N ILE A 234 -3.22 28.45 4.06
CA ILE A 234 -3.17 29.86 3.74
C ILE A 234 -2.27 30.06 2.53
N ALA A 235 -2.84 30.40 1.40
CA ALA A 235 -2.16 30.41 0.12
C ALA A 235 -2.04 31.82 -0.45
N GLY A 236 -0.83 32.25 -0.72
CA GLY A 236 -0.58 33.41 -1.58
C GLY A 236 -0.95 33.12 -3.04
N PRO A 237 -0.83 34.11 -3.95
CA PRO A 237 -1.30 33.99 -5.33
C PRO A 237 -0.57 32.90 -6.12
N VAL A 238 -1.18 31.73 -6.27
CA VAL A 238 -0.66 30.58 -7.03
C VAL A 238 -1.79 29.89 -7.82
N ASN A 239 -1.44 29.32 -8.99
CA ASN A 239 -2.37 28.56 -9.84
C ASN A 239 -2.30 27.08 -9.52
N LEU A 240 -2.54 26.70 -8.26
CA LEU A 240 -2.59 25.30 -7.83
C LEU A 240 -4.02 24.96 -7.38
N ALA A 241 -4.49 23.78 -7.80
CA ALA A 241 -5.78 23.27 -7.34
C ALA A 241 -5.72 22.95 -5.83
N THR A 242 -6.78 23.27 -5.12
CA THR A 242 -6.88 22.93 -3.69
C THR A 242 -6.95 21.41 -3.51
N PRO A 243 -6.08 20.82 -2.67
CA PRO A 243 -6.15 19.40 -2.37
C PRO A 243 -7.50 19.02 -1.71
N LYS A 244 -7.94 17.78 -1.91
CA LYS A 244 -9.17 17.28 -1.28
C LYS A 244 -9.08 17.36 0.24
N ASN A 245 -10.18 17.73 0.90
CA ASN A 245 -10.30 17.83 2.35
C ASN A 245 -9.34 18.87 2.99
N VAL A 246 -8.93 19.88 2.24
CA VAL A 246 -8.13 21.02 2.72
C VAL A 246 -8.99 22.28 2.68
N HIS A 247 -9.06 22.98 3.80
CA HIS A 247 -9.66 24.31 3.87
C HIS A 247 -8.62 25.33 3.40
N ARG A 248 -8.87 26.00 2.26
CA ARG A 248 -7.95 27.00 1.69
C ARG A 248 -8.44 28.40 1.99
N ILE A 249 -7.52 29.26 2.40
CA ILE A 249 -7.69 30.71 2.57
C ILE A 249 -6.72 31.38 1.59
N ASP A 250 -7.26 32.11 0.63
CA ASP A 250 -6.44 32.86 -0.31
C ASP A 250 -6.13 34.24 0.26
N VAL A 251 -4.86 34.64 0.18
CA VAL A 251 -4.33 35.93 0.63
C VAL A 251 -3.43 36.51 -0.44
N THR A 252 -3.22 37.82 -0.42
CA THR A 252 -2.36 38.52 -1.38
C THR A 252 -1.11 39.07 -0.73
N THR A 253 -1.24 39.73 0.41
CA THR A 253 -0.12 40.41 1.08
C THR A 253 0.43 39.61 2.26
N ALA A 254 1.62 39.98 2.73
CA ALA A 254 2.19 39.39 3.93
C ALA A 254 1.37 39.70 5.17
N ASP A 255 0.76 40.88 5.25
CA ASP A 255 -0.10 41.26 6.36
C ASP A 255 -1.38 40.40 6.40
N GLU A 256 -2.05 40.22 5.26
CA GLU A 256 -3.19 39.29 5.16
C GLU A 256 -2.81 37.86 5.55
N MET A 257 -1.64 37.38 5.13
CA MET A 257 -1.14 36.06 5.50
C MET A 257 -0.88 35.95 7.00
N TRP A 258 -0.32 37.01 7.58
CA TRP A 258 -0.07 37.11 9.02
C TRP A 258 -1.37 37.06 9.82
N GLN A 259 -2.36 37.88 9.47
CA GLN A 259 -3.66 37.90 10.14
C GLN A 259 -4.37 36.55 10.06
N ALA A 260 -4.47 35.96 8.86
CA ALA A 260 -5.04 34.64 8.68
C ALA A 260 -4.28 33.54 9.48
N SER A 261 -2.96 33.70 9.60
CA SER A 261 -2.12 32.78 10.41
C SER A 261 -2.42 32.89 11.90
N LEU A 262 -2.55 34.10 12.43
CA LEU A 262 -2.91 34.31 13.83
C LEU A 262 -4.30 33.76 14.16
N GLU A 263 -5.30 34.03 13.32
CA GLU A 263 -6.67 33.50 13.51
C GLU A 263 -6.71 31.98 13.49
N SER A 264 -5.91 31.36 12.63
CA SER A 264 -5.83 29.91 12.51
C SER A 264 -5.01 29.27 13.63
N ALA A 265 -3.94 29.92 14.11
CA ALA A 265 -3.04 29.40 15.14
C ALA A 265 -3.74 29.16 16.48
N VAL A 266 -4.76 29.96 16.81
CA VAL A 266 -5.57 29.79 18.05
C VAL A 266 -6.30 28.44 18.05
N LYS A 267 -6.64 27.89 16.88
CA LYS A 267 -7.44 26.68 16.72
C LYS A 267 -6.60 25.44 16.41
N ASN A 268 -5.38 25.62 15.97
CA ASN A 268 -4.56 24.55 15.40
C ASN A 268 -3.33 24.23 16.27
N ARG A 269 -3.00 22.94 16.37
CA ARG A 269 -1.88 22.45 17.18
C ARG A 269 -0.52 22.57 16.50
N ILE A 270 -0.50 22.59 15.17
CA ILE A 270 0.74 22.67 14.38
C ILE A 270 0.63 23.82 13.41
N PHE A 271 1.69 24.60 13.30
CA PHE A 271 1.87 25.63 12.29
C PHE A 271 3.12 25.33 11.46
N ILE A 272 2.98 25.34 10.13
CA ILE A 272 4.07 25.12 9.18
C ILE A 272 4.22 26.32 8.28
N GLY A 273 5.22 27.13 8.54
CA GLY A 273 5.52 28.32 7.77
C GLY A 273 6.44 28.01 6.58
N LEU A 274 5.90 28.07 5.35
CA LEU A 274 6.64 27.83 4.11
C LEU A 274 6.57 29.02 3.15
N SER A 275 5.98 30.13 3.58
CA SER A 275 5.89 31.35 2.83
C SER A 275 6.34 32.51 3.71
N LEU A 276 7.49 33.06 3.40
CA LEU A 276 8.05 34.21 4.09
C LEU A 276 8.66 35.17 3.05
N ILE A 277 8.26 36.45 3.10
CA ILE A 277 9.00 37.53 2.42
C ILE A 277 10.09 38.10 3.32
N HIS A 278 9.90 38.12 4.63
CA HIS A 278 10.90 38.56 5.57
C HIS A 278 11.86 37.47 5.93
N ILE A 279 13.05 37.58 5.38
CA ILE A 279 14.27 37.08 5.97
C ILE A 279 14.60 38.06 7.10
N SER A 280 14.80 37.53 8.31
CA SER A 280 15.33 38.21 9.49
C SER A 280 16.11 39.47 9.19
N GLU A 281 15.81 40.54 9.89
CA GLU A 281 16.62 41.76 9.82
C GLU A 281 18.10 41.44 9.88
N PRO A 282 18.93 42.02 9.01
CA PRO A 282 20.36 41.94 9.20
C PRO A 282 20.68 42.73 10.49
N THR A 283 21.18 42.01 11.50
CA THR A 283 21.79 42.60 12.67
C THR A 283 23.01 43.41 12.28
#